data_ad97f9a318a91e7026c1a70d200d868d
#
_entry.id   ad97f9a318a91e7026c1a70d200d868d
#
_cell.length_a   1.000
_cell.length_b   1.000
_cell.length_c   1.000
_cell.angle_alpha   90.00
_cell.angle_beta   90.00
_cell.angle_gamma   90.00
#
_symmetry.space_group_name_H-M   'P 1'
#
loop_
_entity.id
_entity.type
_entity.pdbx_description
1 polymer ?
#
loop_
_entity_poly.entity_id
_entity_poly.type
_entity_poly.pdbx_seq_one_letter_code
_entity_poly.pdbx_strand_id
1 'polypeptide(L)'
;MTRSVDIKNREREILGLIIDSYIEESKPISSAYICQKYHLACSTATIRNIMVLLEKQGFLSHLYTSSGRVPTQEGFRCYVENCDRQNDSQEYSISLDSYASSQPSIEDVISHTLDALVQLSGYTSLMAVSGRDEKIFFRGMRFMLEQPEFEDVRRLKDIFYTLEVKMGALQNLFFDSIDDGIRILIGDDIGFEEIADCSLVISGLRDKDLSFAFALLGPMRMNYNKATSSLQSVRNRLKETVEEFI
;
A
#
# COMPACT_ATOMS: atom_id res chain seq x y z
N MET A 1 20.90 8.20 -7.61
CA MET A 1 20.70 7.80 -9.04
C MET A 1 20.59 6.28 -9.07
N THR A 2 19.39 5.75 -8.96
CA THR A 2 19.11 4.32 -9.08
C THR A 2 19.16 3.96 -10.55
N ARG A 3 20.03 3.05 -10.95
CA ARG A 3 20.06 2.50 -12.31
C ARG A 3 18.75 1.74 -12.50
N SER A 4 17.87 2.23 -13.39
CA SER A 4 16.75 1.41 -13.88
C SER A 4 17.35 0.22 -14.64
N VAL A 5 17.23 -0.95 -14.04
CA VAL A 5 17.58 -2.21 -14.72
C VAL A 5 16.46 -2.48 -15.72
N ASP A 6 16.77 -2.43 -17.01
CA ASP A 6 15.80 -2.69 -18.07
C ASP A 6 15.45 -4.18 -18.10
N ILE A 7 14.30 -4.51 -17.47
CA ILE A 7 13.80 -5.89 -17.40
C ILE A 7 13.10 -6.21 -18.73
N LYS A 8 13.41 -7.37 -19.32
CA LYS A 8 12.71 -7.87 -20.50
C LYS A 8 11.24 -8.13 -20.19
N ASN A 9 10.33 -7.91 -21.15
CA ASN A 9 8.88 -8.03 -20.96
C ASN A 9 8.47 -9.37 -20.30
N ARG A 10 9.09 -10.50 -20.68
CA ARG A 10 8.77 -11.80 -20.10
C ARG A 10 9.24 -11.95 -18.65
N GLU A 11 10.37 -11.38 -18.29
CA GLU A 11 10.87 -11.37 -16.91
C GLU A 11 9.95 -10.54 -16.02
N ARG A 12 9.46 -9.41 -16.54
CA ARG A 12 8.50 -8.52 -15.87
C ARG A 12 7.15 -9.21 -15.63
N GLU A 13 6.63 -9.89 -16.64
CA GLU A 13 5.40 -10.70 -16.53
C GLU A 13 5.53 -11.75 -15.42
N ILE A 14 6.60 -12.53 -15.43
CA ILE A 14 6.84 -13.56 -14.41
C ILE A 14 7.05 -12.94 -13.02
N LEU A 15 7.73 -11.79 -12.91
CA LEU A 15 7.86 -11.06 -11.64
C LEU A 15 6.49 -10.66 -11.11
N GLY A 16 5.60 -10.14 -11.96
CA GLY A 16 4.22 -9.80 -11.59
C GLY A 16 3.49 -11.00 -11.01
N LEU A 17 3.48 -12.14 -11.73
CA LEU A 17 2.82 -13.38 -11.27
C LEU A 17 3.39 -13.90 -9.93
N ILE A 18 4.69 -13.74 -9.71
CA ILE A 18 5.32 -14.12 -8.44
C ILE A 18 4.85 -13.20 -7.32
N ILE A 19 4.79 -11.89 -7.56
CA ILE A 19 4.38 -10.91 -6.56
C ILE A 19 2.89 -11.07 -6.23
N ASP A 20 2.01 -11.24 -7.22
CA ASP A 20 0.59 -11.51 -7.01
C ASP A 20 0.40 -12.76 -6.14
N SER A 21 1.13 -13.83 -6.48
CA SER A 21 1.09 -15.06 -5.68
C SER A 21 1.63 -14.87 -4.26
N TYR A 22 2.67 -14.05 -4.08
CA TYR A 22 3.24 -13.78 -2.76
C TYR A 22 2.33 -12.92 -1.90
N ILE A 23 1.62 -11.96 -2.50
CA ILE A 23 0.59 -11.16 -1.81
C ILE A 23 -0.51 -12.06 -1.25
N GLU A 24 -0.97 -13.05 -2.04
CA GLU A 24 -2.03 -13.96 -1.62
C GLU A 24 -1.56 -14.99 -0.58
N GLU A 25 -0.41 -15.64 -0.82
CA GLU A 25 0.03 -16.80 -0.05
C GLU A 25 0.84 -16.45 1.21
N SER A 26 1.48 -15.27 1.23
CA SER A 26 2.41 -14.85 2.30
C SER A 26 3.57 -15.84 2.54
N LYS A 27 3.94 -16.60 1.51
CA LYS A 27 4.96 -17.68 1.58
C LYS A 27 5.88 -17.62 0.37
N PRO A 28 7.13 -18.11 0.47
CA PRO A 28 8.04 -18.18 -0.66
C PRO A 28 7.43 -18.95 -1.84
N ILE A 29 7.50 -18.36 -3.03
CA ILE A 29 6.86 -18.89 -4.26
C ILE A 29 7.84 -19.74 -5.04
N SER A 30 7.41 -20.97 -5.41
CA SER A 30 8.21 -21.90 -6.20
C SER A 30 7.89 -21.79 -7.69
N SER A 31 8.85 -22.19 -8.56
CA SER A 31 8.62 -22.23 -10.01
C SER A 31 7.52 -23.22 -10.40
N ALA A 32 7.37 -24.33 -9.65
CA ALA A 32 6.30 -25.31 -9.88
C ALA A 32 4.93 -24.70 -9.56
N TYR A 33 4.82 -23.94 -8.46
CA TYR A 33 3.59 -23.25 -8.08
C TYR A 33 3.12 -22.28 -9.18
N ILE A 34 4.03 -21.44 -9.71
CA ILE A 34 3.70 -20.48 -10.78
C ILE A 34 3.23 -21.21 -12.04
N CYS A 35 3.95 -22.26 -12.49
CA CYS A 35 3.53 -23.03 -13.67
C CYS A 35 2.15 -23.64 -13.50
N GLN A 36 1.85 -24.18 -12.32
CA GLN A 36 0.58 -24.86 -12.04
C GLN A 36 -0.58 -23.85 -11.90
N LYS A 37 -0.39 -22.79 -11.12
CA LYS A 37 -1.44 -21.80 -10.84
C LYS A 37 -1.90 -21.07 -12.10
N TYR A 38 -0.94 -20.65 -12.93
CA TYR A 38 -1.22 -19.83 -14.12
C TYR A 38 -1.25 -20.61 -15.43
N HIS A 39 -1.17 -21.95 -15.39
CA HIS A 39 -1.21 -22.84 -16.58
C HIS A 39 -0.25 -22.38 -17.69
N LEU A 40 0.96 -21.97 -17.31
CA LEU A 40 1.91 -21.38 -18.25
C LEU A 40 2.39 -22.42 -19.28
N ALA A 41 2.45 -22.02 -20.56
CA ALA A 41 2.94 -22.86 -21.67
C ALA A 41 4.48 -23.03 -21.68
N CYS A 42 5.13 -22.97 -20.51
CA CYS A 42 6.58 -23.13 -20.36
C CYS A 42 6.91 -24.09 -19.21
N SER A 43 8.09 -24.68 -19.26
CA SER A 43 8.53 -25.64 -18.23
C SER A 43 8.84 -24.96 -16.90
N THR A 44 8.72 -25.71 -15.79
CA THR A 44 9.17 -25.27 -14.47
C THR A 44 10.66 -24.90 -14.44
N ALA A 45 11.47 -25.55 -15.29
CA ALA A 45 12.89 -25.23 -15.45
C ALA A 45 13.08 -23.83 -16.08
N THR A 46 12.26 -23.48 -17.06
CA THR A 46 12.28 -22.12 -17.67
C THR A 46 11.94 -21.05 -16.63
N ILE A 47 10.85 -21.25 -15.86
CA ILE A 47 10.48 -20.30 -14.79
C ILE A 47 11.59 -20.21 -13.74
N ARG A 48 12.19 -21.33 -13.34
CA ARG A 48 13.32 -21.31 -12.39
C ARG A 48 14.50 -20.50 -12.90
N ASN A 49 14.84 -20.61 -14.18
CA ASN A 49 15.92 -19.82 -14.78
C ASN A 49 15.59 -18.31 -14.75
N ILE A 50 14.34 -17.94 -15.05
CA ILE A 50 13.89 -16.54 -14.94
C ILE A 50 13.97 -16.04 -13.49
N MET A 51 13.51 -16.84 -12.51
CA MET A 51 13.64 -16.51 -11.08
C MET A 51 15.11 -16.27 -10.67
N VAL A 52 16.05 -17.09 -11.18
CA VAL A 52 17.49 -16.88 -10.91
C VAL A 52 18.00 -15.59 -11.55
N LEU A 53 17.51 -15.21 -12.72
CA LEU A 53 17.87 -13.93 -13.34
C LEU A 53 17.31 -12.76 -12.53
N LEU A 54 16.05 -12.81 -12.14
CA LEU A 54 15.40 -11.79 -11.30
C LEU A 54 16.09 -11.64 -9.93
N GLU A 55 16.56 -12.77 -9.36
CA GLU A 55 17.35 -12.76 -8.13
C GLU A 55 18.70 -12.07 -8.31
N LYS A 56 19.42 -12.36 -9.40
CA LYS A 56 20.69 -11.68 -9.74
C LYS A 56 20.51 -10.19 -10.01
N GLN A 57 19.35 -9.79 -10.48
CA GLN A 57 18.98 -8.38 -10.71
C GLN A 57 18.50 -7.67 -9.44
N GLY A 58 18.30 -8.42 -8.33
CA GLY A 58 17.89 -7.88 -7.03
C GLY A 58 16.39 -7.75 -6.83
N PHE A 59 15.55 -8.25 -7.75
CA PHE A 59 14.07 -8.19 -7.62
C PHE A 59 13.48 -9.29 -6.76
N LEU A 60 14.18 -10.42 -6.63
CA LEU A 60 13.82 -11.55 -5.81
C LEU A 60 14.96 -11.91 -4.86
N SER A 61 14.62 -12.56 -3.76
CA SER A 61 15.58 -13.18 -2.83
C SER A 61 15.10 -14.55 -2.40
N HIS A 62 15.94 -15.30 -1.70
CA HIS A 62 15.57 -16.56 -1.08
C HIS A 62 15.97 -16.57 0.40
N LEU A 63 15.12 -17.17 1.23
CA LEU A 63 15.40 -17.29 2.66
C LEU A 63 16.36 -18.45 2.93
N TYR A 64 16.25 -19.55 2.16
CA TYR A 64 17.09 -20.74 2.24
C TYR A 64 17.29 -21.34 0.84
N THR A 65 18.37 -22.08 0.63
CA THR A 65 18.77 -22.65 -0.68
C THR A 65 17.70 -23.51 -1.34
N SER A 66 16.83 -24.17 -0.58
CA SER A 66 15.73 -25.03 -1.07
C SER A 66 14.35 -24.37 -1.04
N SER A 67 14.26 -23.13 -0.52
CA SER A 67 13.00 -22.40 -0.46
C SER A 67 12.64 -21.81 -1.83
N GLY A 68 11.35 -21.45 -2.02
CA GLY A 68 10.92 -20.62 -3.13
C GLY A 68 11.60 -19.24 -3.11
N ARG A 69 11.08 -18.30 -3.89
CA ARG A 69 11.56 -16.92 -3.93
C ARG A 69 10.56 -15.99 -3.26
N VAL A 70 11.09 -14.93 -2.64
CA VAL A 70 10.31 -13.83 -2.07
C VAL A 70 10.69 -12.54 -2.79
N PRO A 71 9.75 -11.64 -3.08
CA PRO A 71 10.06 -10.33 -3.64
C PRO A 71 10.91 -9.50 -2.67
N THR A 72 11.81 -8.72 -3.23
CA THR A 72 12.54 -7.67 -2.50
C THR A 72 11.76 -6.36 -2.58
N GLN A 73 12.19 -5.35 -1.84
CA GLN A 73 11.66 -3.99 -1.96
C GLN A 73 11.75 -3.49 -3.42
N GLU A 74 12.87 -3.74 -4.11
CA GLU A 74 13.05 -3.38 -5.51
C GLU A 74 12.11 -4.16 -6.44
N GLY A 75 11.81 -5.42 -6.10
CA GLY A 75 10.78 -6.21 -6.78
C GLY A 75 9.40 -5.57 -6.68
N PHE A 76 9.00 -5.15 -5.49
CA PHE A 76 7.72 -4.45 -5.28
C PHE A 76 7.68 -3.08 -5.97
N ARG A 77 8.78 -2.29 -5.95
CA ARG A 77 8.86 -1.03 -6.70
C ARG A 77 8.62 -1.26 -8.19
N CYS A 78 9.36 -2.19 -8.77
CA CYS A 78 9.20 -2.54 -10.18
C CYS A 78 7.78 -3.02 -10.51
N TYR A 79 7.16 -3.80 -9.62
CA TYR A 79 5.77 -4.25 -9.77
C TYR A 79 4.81 -3.06 -9.80
N VAL A 80 4.89 -2.15 -8.84
CA VAL A 80 4.01 -0.98 -8.72
C VAL A 80 4.18 0.00 -9.90
N GLU A 81 5.41 0.21 -10.37
CA GLU A 81 5.67 1.06 -11.55
C GLU A 81 5.05 0.52 -12.83
N ASN A 82 4.94 -0.81 -12.94
CA ASN A 82 4.41 -1.51 -14.10
C ASN A 82 2.99 -2.04 -13.92
N CYS A 83 2.42 -1.93 -12.72
CA CYS A 83 0.99 -2.10 -12.57
C CYS A 83 0.34 -1.02 -13.43
N ASP A 84 -0.27 -1.45 -14.53
CA ASP A 84 -1.19 -0.58 -15.24
C ASP A 84 -2.16 -0.06 -14.18
N ARG A 85 -2.10 1.24 -13.91
CA ARG A 85 -3.10 1.95 -13.09
C ARG A 85 -4.42 2.02 -13.88
N GLN A 86 -4.66 1.00 -14.72
CA GLN A 86 -5.89 0.79 -15.42
C GLN A 86 -6.93 0.37 -14.38
N ASN A 87 -7.62 1.39 -13.88
CA ASN A 87 -9.05 1.41 -13.67
C ASN A 87 -9.74 0.01 -13.64
N ASP A 88 -9.42 -0.86 -12.71
CA ASP A 88 -10.47 -1.59 -12.03
C ASP A 88 -11.08 -0.61 -11.03
N SER A 89 -11.67 0.45 -11.59
CA SER A 89 -12.66 1.25 -10.89
C SER A 89 -13.91 0.37 -10.73
N GLN A 90 -13.79 -0.68 -9.91
CA GLN A 90 -14.96 -1.10 -9.18
C GLN A 90 -15.31 0.13 -8.34
N GLU A 91 -16.26 0.92 -8.83
CA GLU A 91 -16.99 1.85 -8.01
C GLU A 91 -17.57 1.05 -6.86
N TYR A 92 -16.79 0.97 -5.78
CA TYR A 92 -17.33 0.56 -4.51
C TYR A 92 -18.32 1.65 -4.14
N SER A 93 -19.60 1.41 -4.39
CA SER A 93 -20.69 2.24 -3.89
C SER A 93 -20.65 2.15 -2.38
N ILE A 94 -19.87 3.03 -1.77
CA ILE A 94 -19.90 3.23 -0.34
C ILE A 94 -21.22 3.96 -0.11
N SER A 95 -22.20 3.27 0.48
CA SER A 95 -23.33 3.93 1.12
C SER A 95 -22.78 4.71 2.31
N LEU A 96 -22.22 5.89 2.04
CA LEU A 96 -21.95 6.88 3.06
C LEU A 96 -23.25 7.61 3.44
N ASP A 97 -24.37 6.85 3.44
CA ASP A 97 -25.69 7.32 3.91
C ASP A 97 -25.68 7.75 5.40
N SER A 98 -24.53 7.62 6.06
CA SER A 98 -24.34 8.03 7.43
C SER A 98 -24.03 9.51 7.65
N TYR A 99 -23.89 10.32 6.60
CA TYR A 99 -23.99 11.79 6.74
C TYR A 99 -25.46 12.19 6.92
N ALA A 100 -26.13 11.56 7.92
CA ALA A 100 -27.53 11.83 8.26
C ALA A 100 -27.74 13.21 8.90
N SER A 101 -26.67 13.94 9.18
CA SER A 101 -26.72 15.32 9.69
C SER A 101 -26.53 16.30 8.52
N SER A 102 -27.36 17.32 8.46
CA SER A 102 -27.33 18.35 7.44
C SER A 102 -26.06 19.21 7.41
N GLN A 103 -25.13 19.02 8.36
CA GLN A 103 -23.81 19.62 8.40
C GLN A 103 -22.88 18.72 9.24
N PRO A 104 -22.04 17.86 8.62
CA PRO A 104 -21.10 17.01 9.35
C PRO A 104 -19.98 17.85 9.97
N SER A 105 -19.60 17.53 11.20
CA SER A 105 -18.40 18.10 11.81
C SER A 105 -17.13 17.54 11.13
N ILE A 106 -15.99 18.24 11.29
CA ILE A 106 -14.72 17.72 10.76
C ILE A 106 -14.37 16.37 11.39
N GLU A 107 -14.73 16.15 12.65
CA GLU A 107 -14.58 14.87 13.36
C GLU A 107 -15.38 13.75 12.71
N ASP A 108 -16.61 14.03 12.27
CA ASP A 108 -17.44 13.07 11.53
C ASP A 108 -16.80 12.74 10.19
N VAL A 109 -16.31 13.73 9.44
CA VAL A 109 -15.60 13.54 8.17
C VAL A 109 -14.37 12.65 8.37
N ILE A 110 -13.55 12.92 9.38
CA ILE A 110 -12.36 12.13 9.70
C ILE A 110 -12.76 10.68 10.02
N SER A 111 -13.73 10.49 10.91
CA SER A 111 -14.16 9.15 11.36
C SER A 111 -14.68 8.33 10.18
N HIS A 112 -15.59 8.88 9.40
CA HIS A 112 -16.19 8.19 8.26
C HIS A 112 -15.17 7.88 7.16
N THR A 113 -14.24 8.82 6.88
CA THR A 113 -13.17 8.60 5.91
C THR A 113 -12.28 7.43 6.32
N LEU A 114 -11.85 7.39 7.58
CA LEU A 114 -11.02 6.32 8.11
C LEU A 114 -11.75 4.98 8.11
N ASP A 115 -13.02 4.94 8.52
CA ASP A 115 -13.82 3.72 8.55
C ASP A 115 -14.07 3.18 7.14
N ALA A 116 -14.36 4.06 6.17
CA ALA A 116 -14.51 3.67 4.77
C ALA A 116 -13.21 3.07 4.19
N LEU A 117 -12.06 3.72 4.43
CA LEU A 117 -10.77 3.22 4.01
C LEU A 117 -10.47 1.84 4.58
N VAL A 118 -10.74 1.62 5.87
CA VAL A 118 -10.55 0.32 6.52
C VAL A 118 -11.45 -0.75 5.89
N GLN A 119 -12.73 -0.44 5.69
CA GLN A 119 -13.70 -1.40 5.14
C GLN A 119 -13.34 -1.81 3.70
N LEU A 120 -12.95 -0.85 2.88
CA LEU A 120 -12.60 -1.10 1.48
C LEU A 120 -11.28 -1.83 1.33
N SER A 121 -10.25 -1.38 2.05
CA SER A 121 -8.89 -1.86 1.84
C SER A 121 -8.54 -3.09 2.68
N GLY A 122 -9.04 -3.17 3.91
CA GLY A 122 -8.60 -4.14 4.91
C GLY A 122 -7.21 -3.82 5.50
N TYR A 123 -6.78 -2.56 5.42
CA TYR A 123 -5.51 -2.08 5.97
C TYR A 123 -5.74 -1.02 7.05
N THR A 124 -4.69 -0.70 7.80
CA THR A 124 -4.71 0.42 8.75
C THR A 124 -4.81 1.71 7.97
N SER A 125 -5.83 2.53 8.27
CA SER A 125 -6.01 3.85 7.69
C SER A 125 -5.48 4.93 8.63
N LEU A 126 -4.85 5.95 8.06
CA LEU A 126 -4.27 7.09 8.74
C LEU A 126 -4.80 8.36 8.09
N MET A 127 -5.01 9.44 8.87
CA MET A 127 -5.46 10.73 8.33
C MET A 127 -4.88 11.89 9.14
N ALA A 128 -4.40 12.90 8.44
CA ALA A 128 -4.00 14.18 8.98
C ALA A 128 -4.84 15.30 8.35
N VAL A 129 -5.14 16.36 9.13
CA VAL A 129 -5.89 17.52 8.67
C VAL A 129 -5.07 18.76 8.97
N SER A 130 -4.89 19.67 7.97
CA SER A 130 -4.14 20.91 8.16
C SER A 130 -4.85 21.86 9.12
N GLY A 131 -4.08 22.74 9.76
CA GLY A 131 -4.63 23.73 10.71
C GLY A 131 -5.07 23.16 12.06
N ARG A 132 -4.90 21.86 12.27
CA ARG A 132 -5.05 21.20 13.57
C ARG A 132 -3.69 20.85 14.12
N ASP A 133 -3.59 20.76 15.47
CA ASP A 133 -2.38 20.30 16.17
C ASP A 133 -1.78 19.07 15.47
N GLU A 134 -0.48 18.83 15.65
CA GLU A 134 0.21 17.64 15.13
C GLU A 134 -0.46 16.34 15.59
N LYS A 135 -1.51 15.94 14.88
CA LYS A 135 -2.31 14.75 15.17
C LYS A 135 -2.50 13.93 13.90
N ILE A 136 -2.27 12.63 14.04
CA ILE A 136 -2.67 11.64 13.04
C ILE A 136 -3.77 10.79 13.66
N PHE A 137 -4.91 10.81 13.01
CA PHE A 137 -6.02 9.93 13.35
C PHE A 137 -5.80 8.60 12.65
N PHE A 138 -6.14 7.49 13.29
CA PHE A 138 -5.99 6.18 12.68
C PHE A 138 -7.12 5.22 13.05
N ARG A 139 -7.34 4.21 12.18
CA ARG A 139 -8.30 3.11 12.36
C ARG A 139 -7.72 1.82 11.80
N GLY A 140 -8.25 0.70 12.29
CA GLY A 140 -7.93 -0.60 11.69
C GLY A 140 -6.58 -1.18 12.09
N MET A 141 -5.95 -0.75 13.18
CA MET A 141 -4.67 -1.33 13.67
C MET A 141 -4.73 -2.84 13.85
N ARG A 142 -5.92 -3.42 14.11
CA ARG A 142 -6.09 -4.87 14.20
C ARG A 142 -5.62 -5.61 12.95
N PHE A 143 -5.75 -5.01 11.76
CA PHE A 143 -5.32 -5.63 10.51
C PHE A 143 -3.80 -5.76 10.39
N MET A 144 -3.04 -4.90 11.10
CA MET A 144 -1.59 -5.08 11.24
C MET A 144 -1.29 -6.33 12.08
N LEU A 145 -2.04 -6.55 13.16
CA LEU A 145 -1.86 -7.69 14.06
C LEU A 145 -2.19 -9.04 13.38
N GLU A 146 -3.02 -9.02 12.35
CA GLU A 146 -3.41 -10.19 11.56
C GLU A 146 -2.35 -10.56 10.48
N GLN A 147 -1.37 -9.69 10.23
CA GLN A 147 -0.34 -9.94 9.23
C GLN A 147 0.84 -10.70 9.82
N PRO A 148 1.31 -11.78 9.17
CA PRO A 148 2.40 -12.61 9.69
C PRO A 148 3.73 -11.83 9.84
N GLU A 149 3.94 -10.76 9.09
CA GLU A 149 5.12 -9.90 9.22
C GLU A 149 5.20 -9.20 10.57
N PHE A 150 4.06 -9.00 11.25
CA PHE A 150 3.96 -8.28 12.52
C PHE A 150 3.66 -9.19 13.72
N GLU A 151 3.87 -10.51 13.59
CA GLU A 151 3.88 -11.43 14.74
C GLU A 151 5.01 -11.10 15.74
N ASP A 152 6.11 -10.50 15.26
CA ASP A 152 7.17 -9.99 16.13
C ASP A 152 6.72 -8.68 16.79
N VAL A 153 6.52 -8.74 18.11
CA VAL A 153 6.11 -7.59 18.94
C VAL A 153 7.06 -6.39 18.80
N ARG A 154 8.34 -6.62 18.47
CA ARG A 154 9.31 -5.52 18.26
C ARG A 154 8.90 -4.66 17.07
N ARG A 155 8.49 -5.25 15.95
CA ARG A 155 8.01 -4.53 14.78
C ARG A 155 6.75 -3.71 15.07
N LEU A 156 5.85 -4.25 15.89
CA LEU A 156 4.69 -3.47 16.34
C LEU A 156 5.08 -2.27 17.20
N LYS A 157 6.05 -2.45 18.11
CA LYS A 157 6.57 -1.33 18.91
C LYS A 157 7.17 -0.24 18.03
N ASP A 158 7.89 -0.61 16.99
CA ASP A 158 8.52 0.32 16.05
C ASP A 158 7.45 1.11 15.26
N ILE A 159 6.36 0.45 14.85
CA ILE A 159 5.21 1.11 14.23
C ILE A 159 4.56 2.10 15.18
N PHE A 160 4.25 1.68 16.42
CA PHE A 160 3.65 2.58 17.42
C PHE A 160 4.58 3.75 17.76
N TYR A 161 5.90 3.49 17.89
CA TYR A 161 6.89 4.54 18.10
C TYR A 161 6.83 5.58 16.97
N THR A 162 6.76 5.16 15.73
CA THR A 162 6.65 6.08 14.58
C THR A 162 5.36 6.91 14.65
N LEU A 163 4.23 6.26 14.94
CA LEU A 163 2.92 6.92 15.02
C LEU A 163 2.80 7.88 16.19
N GLU A 164 3.49 7.65 17.31
CA GLU A 164 3.39 8.47 18.52
C GLU A 164 4.50 9.50 18.61
N VAL A 165 5.75 9.12 18.31
CA VAL A 165 6.93 9.96 18.55
C VAL A 165 7.34 10.72 17.31
N LYS A 166 7.19 10.13 16.10
CA LYS A 166 7.55 10.78 14.82
C LYS A 166 6.34 11.37 14.10
N MET A 167 5.25 11.60 14.82
CA MET A 167 3.96 12.05 14.27
C MET A 167 4.09 13.30 13.39
N GLY A 168 4.79 14.33 13.82
CA GLY A 168 4.96 15.56 13.04
C GLY A 168 5.72 15.34 11.73
N ALA A 169 6.77 14.50 11.75
CA ALA A 169 7.51 14.17 10.54
C ALA A 169 6.66 13.33 9.56
N LEU A 170 5.86 12.40 10.09
CA LEU A 170 4.93 11.59 9.29
C LEU A 170 3.81 12.46 8.69
N GLN A 171 3.31 13.43 9.45
CA GLN A 171 2.32 14.40 8.98
C GLN A 171 2.87 15.26 7.83
N ASN A 172 4.11 15.73 7.93
CA ASN A 172 4.78 16.47 6.85
C ASN A 172 4.90 15.61 5.60
N LEU A 173 5.34 14.35 5.73
CA LEU A 173 5.39 13.41 4.60
C LEU A 173 4.02 13.26 3.91
N PHE A 174 2.93 13.22 4.68
CA PHE A 174 1.59 13.13 4.13
C PHE A 174 1.24 14.38 3.32
N PHE A 175 1.41 15.57 3.88
CA PHE A 175 1.09 16.82 3.18
C PHE A 175 1.99 17.10 1.98
N ASP A 176 3.25 16.66 2.00
CA ASP A 176 4.16 16.75 0.85
C ASP A 176 3.77 15.79 -0.28
N SER A 177 2.91 14.83 0.00
CA SER A 177 2.52 13.77 -0.95
C SER A 177 1.15 13.96 -1.59
N ILE A 178 0.32 14.91 -1.14
CA ILE A 178 -1.09 15.01 -1.58
C ILE A 178 -1.28 15.63 -2.98
N ASP A 179 -0.30 16.36 -3.49
CA ASP A 179 -0.41 17.04 -4.80
C ASP A 179 -0.16 16.07 -5.98
N ASP A 180 0.48 14.94 -5.72
CA ASP A 180 0.87 13.94 -6.73
C ASP A 180 -0.25 12.91 -7.05
N GLY A 181 -1.47 13.11 -6.53
CA GLY A 181 -2.57 12.16 -6.67
C GLY A 181 -2.47 11.00 -5.68
N ILE A 182 -2.09 9.80 -6.13
CA ILE A 182 -1.81 8.66 -5.24
C ILE A 182 -0.32 8.38 -5.30
N ARG A 183 0.33 8.46 -4.15
CA ARG A 183 1.75 8.15 -3.97
C ARG A 183 1.92 6.85 -3.21
N ILE A 184 2.77 5.97 -3.72
CA ILE A 184 3.10 4.69 -3.08
C ILE A 184 4.55 4.76 -2.63
N LEU A 185 4.78 4.53 -1.34
CA LEU A 185 6.09 4.47 -0.70
C LEU A 185 6.29 3.06 -0.15
N ILE A 186 7.41 2.43 -0.49
CA ILE A 186 7.69 1.03 -0.16
C ILE A 186 9.00 0.96 0.63
N GLY A 187 8.94 0.39 1.83
CA GLY A 187 10.12 0.17 2.64
C GLY A 187 10.88 1.47 2.94
N ASP A 188 12.15 1.52 2.54
CA ASP A 188 13.03 2.67 2.79
C ASP A 188 12.55 3.98 2.16
N ASP A 189 11.66 3.94 1.14
CA ASP A 189 11.09 5.14 0.51
C ASP A 189 10.24 5.96 1.49
N ILE A 190 9.74 5.33 2.56
CA ILE A 190 8.96 6.00 3.61
C ILE A 190 9.85 6.97 4.40
N GLY A 191 11.15 6.68 4.49
CA GLY A 191 12.13 7.52 5.19
C GLY A 191 12.17 7.33 6.71
N PHE A 192 11.53 6.28 7.23
CA PHE A 192 11.54 5.90 8.65
C PHE A 192 12.01 4.46 8.79
N GLU A 193 13.18 4.25 9.41
CA GLU A 193 13.78 2.92 9.59
C GLU A 193 12.86 1.96 10.37
N GLU A 194 12.06 2.50 11.31
CA GLU A 194 11.16 1.73 12.15
C GLU A 194 10.02 1.07 11.38
N ILE A 195 9.67 1.59 10.22
CA ILE A 195 8.60 1.06 9.37
C ILE A 195 9.09 0.70 7.96
N ALA A 196 10.39 0.41 7.83
CA ALA A 196 11.00 -0.03 6.57
C ALA A 196 10.49 -1.39 6.07
N ASP A 197 9.79 -2.18 6.89
CA ASP A 197 9.09 -3.41 6.48
C ASP A 197 7.65 -3.15 5.99
N CYS A 198 7.23 -1.88 5.96
CA CYS A 198 5.88 -1.46 5.59
C CYS A 198 5.82 -0.83 4.20
N SER A 199 4.59 -0.64 3.72
CA SER A 199 4.27 0.27 2.63
C SER A 199 3.23 1.27 3.08
N LEU A 200 3.34 2.50 2.55
CA LEU A 200 2.37 3.57 2.67
C LEU A 200 1.81 3.90 1.30
N VAL A 201 0.49 3.91 1.17
CA VAL A 201 -0.19 4.44 -0.02
C VAL A 201 -0.94 5.68 0.44
N ILE A 202 -0.56 6.85 -0.11
CA ILE A 202 -0.97 8.16 0.37
C ILE A 202 -1.78 8.86 -0.72
N SER A 203 -2.83 9.57 -0.32
CA SER A 203 -3.60 10.47 -1.15
C SER A 203 -4.14 11.62 -0.29
N GLY A 204 -4.77 12.60 -0.91
CA GLY A 204 -5.40 13.67 -0.16
C GLY A 204 -6.13 14.66 -1.05
N LEU A 205 -6.66 15.68 -0.40
CA LEU A 205 -7.34 16.82 -1.03
C LEU A 205 -6.79 18.10 -0.43
N ARG A 206 -6.51 19.09 -1.29
CA ARG A 206 -6.33 20.49 -0.89
C ARG A 206 -7.57 21.27 -1.24
N ASP A 207 -8.11 21.93 -0.26
CA ASP A 207 -9.10 22.98 -0.43
C ASP A 207 -8.54 24.28 0.16
N LYS A 208 -9.22 25.41 -0.10
CA LYS A 208 -8.74 26.78 0.19
C LYS A 208 -8.19 26.96 1.61
N ASP A 209 -8.90 26.43 2.60
CA ASP A 209 -8.59 26.61 4.02
C ASP A 209 -8.20 25.32 4.75
N LEU A 210 -8.45 24.17 4.15
CA LEU A 210 -8.20 22.85 4.75
C LEU A 210 -7.52 21.92 3.75
N SER A 211 -6.58 21.14 4.26
CA SER A 211 -6.02 20.02 3.51
C SER A 211 -6.23 18.73 4.29
N PHE A 212 -6.65 17.71 3.58
CA PHE A 212 -6.86 16.36 4.11
C PHE A 212 -5.83 15.43 3.47
N ALA A 213 -4.96 14.86 4.26
CA ALA A 213 -4.03 13.84 3.81
C ALA A 213 -4.39 12.52 4.48
N PHE A 214 -4.57 11.47 3.71
CA PHE A 214 -4.94 10.15 4.22
C PHE A 214 -4.11 9.05 3.56
N ALA A 215 -3.84 8.00 4.31
CA ALA A 215 -2.96 6.93 3.88
C ALA A 215 -3.46 5.57 4.35
N LEU A 216 -3.00 4.54 3.65
CA LEU A 216 -3.09 3.15 4.07
C LEU A 216 -1.69 2.65 4.44
N LEU A 217 -1.56 2.10 5.63
CA LEU A 217 -0.35 1.47 6.14
C LEU A 217 -0.55 -0.05 6.18
N GLY A 218 0.37 -0.79 5.61
CA GLY A 218 0.36 -2.24 5.61
C GLY A 218 1.75 -2.83 5.36
N PRO A 219 1.90 -4.16 5.28
CA PRO A 219 3.16 -4.80 4.93
C PRO A 219 3.57 -4.47 3.49
N MET A 220 4.86 -4.61 3.13
CA MET A 220 5.32 -4.41 1.75
C MET A 220 4.55 -5.26 0.72
N ARG A 221 4.02 -6.42 1.11
CA ARG A 221 3.19 -7.28 0.25
C ARG A 221 1.70 -6.90 0.21
N MET A 222 1.35 -5.66 0.49
CA MET A 222 -0.05 -5.26 0.39
C MET A 222 -0.59 -5.37 -1.05
N ASN A 223 -1.90 -5.56 -1.20
CA ASN A 223 -2.54 -5.50 -2.50
C ASN A 223 -2.65 -4.04 -2.95
N TYR A 224 -1.67 -3.59 -3.73
CA TYR A 224 -1.57 -2.20 -4.17
C TYR A 224 -2.75 -1.76 -5.05
N ASN A 225 -3.29 -2.65 -5.90
CA ASN A 225 -4.46 -2.33 -6.72
C ASN A 225 -5.68 -2.04 -5.84
N LYS A 226 -5.92 -2.88 -4.84
CA LYS A 226 -7.00 -2.68 -3.88
C LYS A 226 -6.78 -1.42 -3.03
N ALA A 227 -5.55 -1.17 -2.59
CA ALA A 227 -5.22 0.02 -1.80
C ALA A 227 -5.43 1.32 -2.59
N THR A 228 -4.93 1.38 -3.83
CA THR A 228 -5.08 2.57 -4.70
C THR A 228 -6.53 2.81 -5.09
N SER A 229 -7.28 1.78 -5.47
CA SER A 229 -8.71 1.92 -5.81
C SER A 229 -9.54 2.35 -4.60
N SER A 230 -9.24 1.84 -3.40
CA SER A 230 -9.88 2.28 -2.16
C SER A 230 -9.63 3.76 -1.87
N LEU A 231 -8.38 4.21 -1.98
CA LEU A 231 -8.02 5.63 -1.79
C LEU A 231 -8.67 6.52 -2.83
N GLN A 232 -8.69 6.09 -4.09
CA GLN A 232 -9.32 6.87 -5.17
C GLN A 232 -10.83 7.03 -4.94
N SER A 233 -11.53 5.96 -4.56
CA SER A 233 -12.97 5.98 -4.26
C SER A 233 -13.28 6.93 -3.10
N VAL A 234 -12.51 6.84 -2.01
CA VAL A 234 -12.69 7.69 -0.84
C VAL A 234 -12.32 9.15 -1.15
N ARG A 235 -11.27 9.39 -1.93
CA ARG A 235 -10.89 10.74 -2.37
C ARG A 235 -12.00 11.41 -3.17
N ASN A 236 -12.57 10.70 -4.13
CA ASN A 236 -13.66 11.23 -4.95
C ASN A 236 -14.86 11.61 -4.08
N ARG A 237 -15.23 10.73 -3.15
CA ARG A 237 -16.37 10.99 -2.25
C ARG A 237 -16.10 12.11 -1.26
N LEU A 238 -14.90 12.16 -0.70
CA LEU A 238 -14.51 13.26 0.20
C LEU A 238 -14.56 14.61 -0.52
N LYS A 239 -14.13 14.65 -1.79
CA LYS A 239 -14.21 15.86 -2.62
C LYS A 239 -15.65 16.34 -2.77
N GLU A 240 -16.60 15.47 -3.12
CA GLU A 240 -18.02 15.78 -3.20
C GLU A 240 -18.54 16.33 -1.88
N THR A 241 -18.20 15.68 -0.76
CA THR A 241 -18.62 16.11 0.57
C THR A 241 -18.09 17.50 0.93
N VAL A 242 -16.81 17.78 0.65
CA VAL A 242 -16.20 19.09 0.92
C VAL A 242 -16.83 20.18 0.04
N GLU A 243 -17.09 19.90 -1.24
CA GLU A 243 -17.75 20.86 -2.14
C GLU A 243 -19.21 21.17 -1.75
N GLU A 244 -19.92 20.24 -1.10
CA GLU A 244 -21.31 20.42 -0.65
C GLU A 244 -21.42 21.18 0.69
N PHE A 245 -20.43 21.13 1.56
CA PHE A 245 -20.54 21.60 2.95
C PHE A 245 -19.57 22.74 3.33
N ILE A 246 -18.63 23.09 2.47
CA ILE A 246 -17.67 24.18 2.68
C ILE A 246 -17.76 25.21 1.52
#